data_be396792fec4557b6741d1a3670fe2c9
#
_entry.id   be396792fec4557b6741d1a3670fe2c9
#
_cell.length_a   1.000
_cell.length_b   1.000
_cell.length_c   1.000
_cell.angle_alpha   90.00
_cell.angle_beta   90.00
_cell.angle_gamma   90.00
#
_symmetry.space_group_name_H-M   'P 1'
#
loop_
_entity.id
_entity.type
_entity.pdbx_description
1 polymer ?
#
loop_
_entity_poly.entity_id
_entity_poly.type
_entity_poly.pdbx_seq_one_letter_code
_entity_poly.pdbx_strand_id
1 'polypeptide(L)'
;YGLSRLWGVAVFSMVGRQQLWGPWGERLGYLEFISTWDSGWYWQIADRGYAVELPQDMSGTVMQNQWAFYPLFPLTSGYISRTTGLEYYAVASTVALLAGFIAAWIVYKLCIASLQALGRTDTAENTSLGCWAVAVFAFLPVAPVLQAPYAESVNLIFLAWTLYLMVRARYLLLLPVAALACLSRPVGVPLGAAAGLWWFICLITDM
;
A
#
# COMPACT_ATOMS: atom_id res chain seq x y z
N TYR A 1 9.96 -10.84 -5.78
CA TYR A 1 8.59 -10.45 -5.41
C TYR A 1 7.55 -11.38 -6.05
N GLY A 2 7.57 -11.61 -7.37
CA GLY A 2 6.56 -12.45 -8.05
C GLY A 2 6.42 -13.86 -7.45
N LEU A 3 7.53 -14.55 -7.17
CA LEU A 3 7.51 -15.89 -6.55
C LEU A 3 6.80 -15.88 -5.19
N SER A 4 7.00 -14.85 -4.37
CA SER A 4 6.32 -14.75 -3.08
C SER A 4 4.81 -14.48 -3.25
N ARG A 5 4.38 -13.84 -4.33
CA ARG A 5 2.93 -13.66 -4.63
C ARG A 5 2.30 -14.98 -5.07
N LEU A 6 2.98 -15.79 -5.88
CA LEU A 6 2.51 -17.12 -6.23
C LEU A 6 2.37 -18.02 -4.99
N TRP A 7 3.34 -17.93 -4.07
CA TRP A 7 3.24 -18.61 -2.78
C TRP A 7 2.03 -18.10 -1.97
N GLY A 8 1.82 -16.79 -1.91
CA GLY A 8 0.63 -16.18 -1.26
C GLY A 8 -0.69 -16.67 -1.86
N VAL A 9 -0.78 -16.80 -3.20
CA VAL A 9 -1.96 -17.39 -3.87
C VAL A 9 -2.21 -18.81 -3.40
N ALA A 10 -1.17 -19.64 -3.34
CA ALA A 10 -1.29 -21.03 -2.90
C ALA A 10 -1.79 -21.11 -1.44
N VAL A 11 -1.16 -20.33 -0.53
CA VAL A 11 -1.52 -20.29 0.90
C VAL A 11 -2.96 -19.80 1.09
N PHE A 12 -3.33 -18.66 0.49
CA PHE A 12 -4.67 -18.11 0.64
C PHE A 12 -5.75 -19.00 0.03
N SER A 13 -5.46 -19.66 -1.11
CA SER A 13 -6.38 -20.63 -1.70
C SER A 13 -6.57 -21.84 -0.79
N MET A 14 -5.51 -22.32 -0.13
CA MET A 14 -5.60 -23.44 0.80
C MET A 14 -6.39 -23.05 2.07
N VAL A 15 -6.05 -21.91 2.66
CA VAL A 15 -6.72 -21.41 3.88
C VAL A 15 -8.19 -21.12 3.62
N GLY A 16 -8.53 -20.45 2.52
CA GLY A 16 -9.91 -20.15 2.15
C GLY A 16 -10.78 -21.41 2.00
N ARG A 17 -10.23 -22.48 1.39
CA ARG A 17 -10.92 -23.77 1.24
C ARG A 17 -11.09 -24.53 2.55
N GLN A 18 -10.27 -24.27 3.56
CA GLN A 18 -10.32 -24.94 4.87
C GLN A 18 -11.13 -24.18 5.91
N GLN A 19 -11.67 -23.02 5.57
CA GLN A 19 -12.51 -22.22 6.46
C GLN A 19 -13.87 -22.87 6.68
N LEU A 20 -13.98 -23.75 7.69
CA LEU A 20 -15.23 -24.38 8.09
C LEU A 20 -15.91 -23.66 9.27
N TRP A 21 -15.18 -22.81 10.00
CA TRP A 21 -15.59 -22.23 11.29
C TRP A 21 -15.27 -20.74 11.41
N GLY A 22 -14.94 -20.07 10.31
CA GLY A 22 -14.66 -18.63 10.31
C GLY A 22 -15.94 -17.78 10.33
N PRO A 23 -15.81 -16.45 10.46
CA PRO A 23 -16.94 -15.53 10.44
C PRO A 23 -17.79 -15.61 9.18
N TRP A 24 -17.26 -16.22 8.12
CA TRP A 24 -17.94 -16.36 6.82
C TRP A 24 -18.62 -17.72 6.62
N GLY A 25 -18.34 -18.72 7.48
CA GLY A 25 -19.06 -20.00 7.51
C GLY A 25 -19.01 -20.87 6.25
N GLU A 26 -18.27 -20.45 5.21
CA GLU A 26 -18.23 -21.08 3.89
C GLU A 26 -16.81 -21.29 3.41
N ARG A 27 -16.64 -22.22 2.47
CA ARG A 27 -15.38 -22.40 1.73
C ARG A 27 -15.24 -21.30 0.70
N LEU A 28 -14.21 -20.46 0.83
CA LEU A 28 -13.97 -19.35 -0.06
C LEU A 28 -12.93 -19.70 -1.12
N GLY A 29 -13.17 -19.26 -2.35
CA GLY A 29 -12.14 -19.19 -3.40
C GLY A 29 -11.08 -18.15 -3.07
N TYR A 30 -9.98 -18.13 -3.86
CA TYR A 30 -8.88 -17.20 -3.62
C TYR A 30 -9.34 -15.74 -3.59
N LEU A 31 -10.05 -15.30 -4.62
CA LEU A 31 -10.48 -13.89 -4.74
C LEU A 31 -11.48 -13.52 -3.62
N GLU A 32 -12.42 -14.37 -3.32
CA GLU A 32 -13.37 -14.18 -2.24
C GLU A 32 -12.66 -14.06 -0.88
N PHE A 33 -11.67 -14.94 -0.63
CA PHE A 33 -10.91 -14.93 0.63
C PHE A 33 -10.10 -13.65 0.82
N ILE A 34 -9.36 -13.18 -0.20
CA ILE A 34 -8.57 -11.95 -0.08
C ILE A 34 -9.43 -10.68 -0.10
N SER A 35 -10.69 -10.79 -0.52
CA SER A 35 -11.67 -9.68 -0.56
C SER A 35 -12.51 -9.58 0.71
N THR A 36 -12.09 -10.20 1.80
CA THR A 36 -12.72 -10.08 3.11
C THR A 36 -12.28 -8.80 3.85
N TRP A 37 -12.90 -8.48 4.99
CA TRP A 37 -12.60 -7.36 5.89
C TRP A 37 -12.65 -5.97 5.20
N ASP A 38 -11.55 -5.23 5.18
CA ASP A 38 -11.47 -3.83 4.75
C ASP A 38 -11.85 -3.61 3.28
N SER A 39 -11.74 -4.64 2.45
CA SER A 39 -12.07 -4.55 1.02
C SER A 39 -13.54 -4.18 0.77
N GLY A 40 -14.45 -4.56 1.65
CA GLY A 40 -15.85 -4.17 1.60
C GLY A 40 -16.05 -2.67 1.75
N TRP A 41 -15.27 -2.01 2.62
CA TRP A 41 -15.30 -0.56 2.77
C TRP A 41 -14.73 0.15 1.54
N TYR A 42 -13.65 -0.35 0.98
CA TYR A 42 -13.09 0.19 -0.27
C TYR A 42 -14.07 0.04 -1.44
N TRP A 43 -14.77 -1.09 -1.54
CA TRP A 43 -15.82 -1.26 -2.54
C TRP A 43 -16.96 -0.25 -2.36
N GLN A 44 -17.44 -0.04 -1.13
CA GLN A 44 -18.50 0.94 -0.85
C GLN A 44 -18.09 2.36 -1.25
N ILE A 45 -16.83 2.76 -0.97
CA ILE A 45 -16.32 4.08 -1.39
C ILE A 45 -16.27 4.16 -2.92
N ALA A 46 -15.83 3.10 -3.60
CA ALA A 46 -15.77 3.04 -5.05
C ALA A 46 -17.15 3.12 -5.70
N ASP A 47 -18.16 2.48 -5.12
CA ASP A 47 -19.54 2.37 -5.64
C ASP A 47 -20.38 3.62 -5.31
N ARG A 48 -20.38 4.05 -4.06
CA ARG A 48 -21.32 5.07 -3.51
C ARG A 48 -20.64 6.31 -2.97
N GLY A 49 -19.31 6.32 -2.86
CA GLY A 49 -18.57 7.41 -2.20
C GLY A 49 -18.64 7.35 -0.68
N TYR A 50 -18.38 8.48 -0.05
CA TYR A 50 -18.43 8.64 1.40
C TYR A 50 -19.85 8.95 1.88
N ALA A 51 -20.23 8.40 3.02
CA ALA A 51 -21.51 8.69 3.64
C ALA A 51 -21.65 10.19 3.97
N VAL A 52 -22.75 10.80 3.54
CA VAL A 52 -23.08 12.21 3.86
C VAL A 52 -23.52 12.31 5.31
N GLU A 53 -24.35 11.38 5.76
CA GLU A 53 -24.79 11.24 7.14
C GLU A 53 -24.07 10.07 7.79
N LEU A 54 -23.46 10.31 8.95
CA LEU A 54 -22.75 9.25 9.67
C LEU A 54 -23.74 8.27 10.27
N PRO A 55 -23.58 6.95 10.05
CA PRO A 55 -24.44 5.94 10.66
C PRO A 55 -24.28 5.97 12.18
N GLN A 56 -25.37 5.96 12.91
CA GLN A 56 -25.40 5.95 14.36
C GLN A 56 -26.19 4.75 14.86
N ASP A 57 -25.81 4.25 16.03
CA ASP A 57 -26.59 3.26 16.75
C ASP A 57 -27.75 3.89 17.53
N MET A 58 -28.53 3.07 18.23
CA MET A 58 -29.70 3.54 19.02
C MET A 58 -29.31 4.48 20.18
N SER A 59 -28.03 4.54 20.56
CA SER A 59 -27.51 5.44 21.60
C SER A 59 -26.98 6.78 21.02
N GLY A 60 -26.96 6.93 19.67
CA GLY A 60 -26.39 8.07 18.98
C GLY A 60 -24.88 7.97 18.77
N THR A 61 -24.26 6.82 19.09
CA THR A 61 -22.83 6.58 18.87
C THR A 61 -22.56 6.29 17.39
N VAL A 62 -21.56 6.97 16.80
CA VAL A 62 -21.18 6.76 15.40
C VAL A 62 -20.63 5.35 15.20
N MET A 63 -21.24 4.64 14.27
CA MET A 63 -20.84 3.28 13.89
C MET A 63 -19.67 3.31 12.88
N GLN A 64 -19.07 2.15 12.64
CA GLN A 64 -18.07 1.97 11.59
C GLN A 64 -18.61 2.45 10.25
N ASN A 65 -17.79 3.20 9.50
CA ASN A 65 -18.19 3.77 8.22
C ASN A 65 -16.99 4.04 7.31
N GLN A 66 -17.25 4.49 6.08
CA GLN A 66 -16.26 4.71 5.02
C GLN A 66 -15.22 5.78 5.37
N TRP A 67 -15.50 6.73 6.26
CA TRP A 67 -14.58 7.83 6.61
C TRP A 67 -13.30 7.38 7.35
N ALA A 68 -13.24 6.11 7.79
CA ALA A 68 -12.02 5.50 8.31
C ALA A 68 -11.00 5.14 7.20
N PHE A 69 -11.41 5.19 5.93
CA PHE A 69 -10.61 4.73 4.78
C PHE A 69 -10.31 5.88 3.82
N TYR A 70 -9.12 5.88 3.25
CA TYR A 70 -8.60 6.96 2.41
C TYR A 70 -8.96 6.77 0.93
N PRO A 71 -9.13 7.88 0.16
CA PRO A 71 -9.80 7.85 -1.14
C PRO A 71 -8.96 7.28 -2.28
N LEU A 72 -7.63 7.34 -2.23
CA LEU A 72 -6.79 7.12 -3.40
C LEU A 72 -6.97 5.72 -4.00
N PHE A 73 -6.89 4.68 -3.19
CA PHE A 73 -7.01 3.30 -3.65
C PHE A 73 -8.43 2.96 -4.16
N PRO A 74 -9.51 3.18 -3.38
CA PRO A 74 -10.85 2.81 -3.82
C PRO A 74 -11.32 3.60 -5.04
N LEU A 75 -11.03 4.91 -5.11
CA LEU A 75 -11.44 5.72 -6.25
C LEU A 75 -10.69 5.35 -7.53
N THR A 76 -9.38 5.07 -7.43
CA THR A 76 -8.59 4.60 -8.58
C THR A 76 -9.08 3.26 -9.08
N SER A 77 -9.25 2.28 -8.20
CA SER A 77 -9.73 0.94 -8.54
C SER A 77 -11.16 0.97 -9.07
N GLY A 78 -12.03 1.79 -8.45
CA GLY A 78 -13.41 1.98 -8.91
C GLY A 78 -13.50 2.67 -10.27
N TYR A 79 -12.64 3.64 -10.56
CA TYR A 79 -12.56 4.26 -11.88
C TYR A 79 -12.17 3.25 -12.96
N ILE A 80 -11.13 2.43 -12.69
CA ILE A 80 -10.69 1.39 -13.63
C ILE A 80 -11.80 0.35 -13.83
N SER A 81 -12.44 -0.12 -12.76
CA SER A 81 -13.55 -1.07 -12.84
C SER A 81 -14.69 -0.55 -13.71
N ARG A 82 -15.14 0.68 -13.50
CA ARG A 82 -16.21 1.30 -14.29
C ARG A 82 -15.84 1.51 -15.75
N THR A 83 -14.62 1.88 -16.05
CA THR A 83 -14.18 2.15 -17.43
C THR A 83 -13.92 0.88 -18.23
N THR A 84 -13.50 -0.20 -17.57
CA THR A 84 -13.23 -1.49 -18.20
C THR A 84 -14.42 -2.45 -18.20
N GLY A 85 -15.41 -2.22 -17.33
CA GLY A 85 -16.52 -3.14 -17.08
C GLY A 85 -16.14 -4.40 -16.29
N LEU A 86 -14.91 -4.47 -15.78
CA LEU A 86 -14.44 -5.60 -14.98
C LEU A 86 -14.94 -5.52 -13.53
N GLU A 87 -15.05 -6.67 -12.89
CA GLU A 87 -15.47 -6.79 -11.50
C GLU A 87 -14.49 -6.08 -10.55
N TYR A 88 -15.03 -5.34 -9.56
CA TYR A 88 -14.24 -4.46 -8.69
C TYR A 88 -13.12 -5.17 -7.93
N TYR A 89 -13.40 -6.32 -7.31
CA TYR A 89 -12.39 -7.01 -6.49
C TYR A 89 -11.25 -7.58 -7.33
N ALA A 90 -11.53 -8.03 -8.54
CA ALA A 90 -10.51 -8.46 -9.50
C ALA A 90 -9.61 -7.29 -9.92
N VAL A 91 -10.20 -6.13 -10.21
CA VAL A 91 -9.47 -4.90 -10.54
C VAL A 91 -8.65 -4.42 -9.35
N ALA A 92 -9.25 -4.30 -8.18
CA ALA A 92 -8.61 -3.80 -6.97
C ALA A 92 -7.43 -4.70 -6.53
N SER A 93 -7.59 -6.03 -6.60
CA SER A 93 -6.50 -6.99 -6.34
C SER A 93 -5.37 -6.87 -7.37
N THR A 94 -5.71 -6.66 -8.65
CA THR A 94 -4.71 -6.44 -9.70
C THR A 94 -3.95 -5.14 -9.49
N VAL A 95 -4.65 -4.05 -9.15
CA VAL A 95 -4.03 -2.76 -8.80
C VAL A 95 -3.09 -2.92 -7.60
N ALA A 96 -3.52 -3.62 -6.54
CA ALA A 96 -2.69 -3.88 -5.37
C ALA A 96 -1.45 -4.70 -5.73
N LEU A 97 -1.59 -5.76 -6.54
CA LEU A 97 -0.49 -6.60 -6.99
C LEU A 97 0.53 -5.80 -7.80
N LEU A 98 0.09 -5.02 -8.79
CA LEU A 98 0.96 -4.19 -9.63
C LEU A 98 1.64 -3.10 -8.81
N ALA A 99 0.90 -2.45 -7.90
CA ALA A 99 1.45 -1.49 -6.96
C ALA A 99 2.55 -2.11 -6.09
N GLY A 100 2.38 -3.36 -5.65
CA GLY A 100 3.39 -4.09 -4.89
C GLY A 100 4.68 -4.35 -5.69
N PHE A 101 4.62 -4.61 -7.00
CA PHE A 101 5.80 -4.69 -7.87
C PHE A 101 6.52 -3.34 -7.96
N ILE A 102 5.77 -2.25 -8.13
CA ILE A 102 6.34 -0.90 -8.18
C ILE A 102 6.99 -0.56 -6.83
N ALA A 103 6.31 -0.85 -5.72
CA ALA A 103 6.86 -0.63 -4.37
C ALA A 103 8.16 -1.41 -4.15
N ALA A 104 8.22 -2.68 -4.55
CA ALA A 104 9.42 -3.51 -4.45
C ALA A 104 10.60 -2.91 -5.25
N TRP A 105 10.34 -2.40 -6.45
CA TRP A 105 11.35 -1.72 -7.25
C TRP A 105 11.84 -0.43 -6.58
N ILE A 106 10.93 0.37 -5.98
CA ILE A 106 11.30 1.59 -5.27
C ILE A 106 12.09 1.26 -4.00
N VAL A 107 11.72 0.21 -3.26
CA VAL A 107 12.49 -0.29 -2.09
C VAL A 107 13.92 -0.66 -2.49
N TYR A 108 14.11 -1.35 -3.63
CA TYR A 108 15.43 -1.61 -4.19
C TYR A 108 16.22 -0.30 -4.43
N LYS A 109 15.60 0.67 -5.09
CA LYS A 109 16.22 1.98 -5.36
C LYS A 109 16.54 2.76 -4.09
N LEU A 110 15.64 2.72 -3.12
CA LEU A 110 15.83 3.36 -1.82
C LEU A 110 17.03 2.74 -1.08
N CYS A 111 17.12 1.42 -1.03
CA CYS A 111 18.24 0.73 -0.41
C CYS A 111 19.58 1.16 -1.02
N ILE A 112 19.70 1.11 -2.35
CA ILE A 112 20.94 1.55 -3.04
C ILE A 112 21.24 3.02 -2.78
N ALA A 113 20.23 3.90 -2.84
CA ALA A 113 20.43 5.32 -2.59
C ALA A 113 20.93 5.60 -1.16
N SER A 114 20.37 4.87 -0.18
CA SER A 114 20.78 4.98 1.22
C SER A 114 22.23 4.50 1.44
N LEU A 115 22.61 3.38 0.82
CA LEU A 115 23.99 2.87 0.88
C LEU A 115 24.99 3.86 0.26
N GLN A 116 24.65 4.46 -0.88
CA GLN A 116 25.45 5.48 -1.52
C GLN A 116 25.59 6.74 -0.66
N ALA A 117 24.52 7.18 -0.01
CA ALA A 117 24.54 8.32 0.91
C ALA A 117 25.42 8.06 2.15
N LEU A 118 25.58 6.80 2.55
CA LEU A 118 26.49 6.36 3.61
C LEU A 118 27.96 6.17 3.11
N GLY A 119 28.27 6.57 1.86
CA GLY A 119 29.61 6.49 1.30
C GLY A 119 30.00 5.11 0.75
N ARG A 120 29.07 4.18 0.62
CA ARG A 120 29.37 2.86 0.01
C ARG A 120 29.42 2.96 -1.51
N THR A 121 30.59 2.70 -2.07
CA THR A 121 30.86 2.86 -3.52
C THR A 121 30.86 1.56 -4.29
N ASP A 122 30.93 0.40 -3.63
CA ASP A 122 30.91 -0.90 -4.30
C ASP A 122 29.51 -1.18 -4.89
N THR A 123 29.44 -1.10 -6.21
CA THR A 123 28.18 -1.27 -6.96
C THR A 123 27.66 -2.70 -6.89
N ALA A 124 28.56 -3.71 -6.90
CA ALA A 124 28.15 -5.11 -6.87
C ALA A 124 27.57 -5.46 -5.50
N GLU A 125 28.23 -5.04 -4.43
CA GLU A 125 27.75 -5.24 -3.06
C GLU A 125 26.42 -4.50 -2.83
N ASN A 126 26.32 -3.22 -3.23
CA ASN A 126 25.10 -2.44 -3.10
C ASN A 126 23.92 -3.06 -3.86
N THR A 127 24.17 -3.60 -5.07
CA THR A 127 23.16 -4.33 -5.84
C THR A 127 22.69 -5.59 -5.11
N SER A 128 23.63 -6.37 -4.56
CA SER A 128 23.31 -7.56 -3.77
C SER A 128 22.43 -7.21 -2.55
N LEU A 129 22.80 -6.19 -1.78
CA LEU A 129 22.04 -5.73 -0.61
C LEU A 129 20.65 -5.21 -1.02
N GLY A 130 20.54 -4.50 -2.14
CA GLY A 130 19.25 -4.09 -2.70
C GLY A 130 18.35 -5.28 -3.05
N CYS A 131 18.90 -6.34 -3.63
CA CYS A 131 18.18 -7.58 -3.90
C CYS A 131 17.72 -8.28 -2.61
N TRP A 132 18.58 -8.33 -1.60
CA TRP A 132 18.22 -8.86 -0.27
C TRP A 132 17.13 -8.04 0.40
N ALA A 133 17.17 -6.72 0.33
CA ALA A 133 16.10 -5.85 0.84
C ALA A 133 14.75 -6.18 0.20
N VAL A 134 14.72 -6.38 -1.13
CA VAL A 134 13.49 -6.82 -1.83
C VAL A 134 13.08 -8.23 -1.43
N ALA A 135 14.02 -9.15 -1.24
CA ALA A 135 13.71 -10.51 -0.81
C ALA A 135 13.06 -10.50 0.59
N VAL A 136 13.65 -9.79 1.54
CA VAL A 136 13.07 -9.63 2.89
C VAL A 136 11.69 -9.00 2.80
N PHE A 137 11.54 -7.87 2.10
CA PHE A 137 10.26 -7.20 1.88
C PHE A 137 9.19 -8.15 1.32
N ALA A 138 9.56 -8.98 0.33
CA ALA A 138 8.64 -9.86 -0.37
C ALA A 138 8.21 -11.08 0.44
N PHE A 139 9.04 -11.56 1.35
CA PHE A 139 8.81 -12.80 2.13
C PHE A 139 8.48 -12.55 3.60
N LEU A 140 8.31 -11.29 4.03
CA LEU A 140 7.76 -11.01 5.36
C LEU A 140 6.41 -11.72 5.56
N PRO A 141 6.09 -12.21 6.75
CA PRO A 141 4.82 -12.88 7.03
C PRO A 141 3.58 -12.06 6.67
N VAL A 142 3.67 -10.73 6.74
CA VAL A 142 2.59 -9.80 6.38
C VAL A 142 2.54 -9.49 4.88
N ALA A 143 3.57 -9.83 4.12
CA ALA A 143 3.66 -9.48 2.69
C ALA A 143 2.54 -10.08 1.82
N PRO A 144 1.87 -11.20 2.15
CA PRO A 144 0.71 -11.66 1.38
C PRO A 144 -0.43 -10.65 1.29
N VAL A 145 -0.58 -9.72 2.25
CA VAL A 145 -1.59 -8.65 2.19
C VAL A 145 -1.42 -7.74 0.95
N LEU A 146 -0.20 -7.67 0.40
CA LEU A 146 0.10 -6.82 -0.77
C LEU A 146 -0.51 -7.32 -2.09
N GLN A 147 -1.26 -8.40 -2.08
CA GLN A 147 -2.05 -8.90 -3.21
C GLN A 147 -3.55 -8.86 -2.94
N ALA A 148 -3.95 -8.54 -1.71
CA ALA A 148 -5.34 -8.30 -1.36
C ALA A 148 -5.81 -6.93 -1.87
N PRO A 149 -7.13 -6.73 -2.09
CA PRO A 149 -7.67 -5.45 -2.58
C PRO A 149 -7.69 -4.37 -1.49
N TYR A 150 -6.50 -4.04 -1.00
CA TYR A 150 -6.25 -3.09 0.09
C TYR A 150 -5.30 -1.98 -0.35
N ALA A 151 -5.30 -0.86 0.40
CA ALA A 151 -4.50 0.32 0.10
C ALA A 151 -3.00 0.18 0.40
N GLU A 152 -2.56 -0.91 1.07
CA GLU A 152 -1.19 -1.11 1.57
C GLU A 152 -0.14 -1.00 0.48
N SER A 153 -0.33 -1.70 -0.63
CA SER A 153 0.62 -1.71 -1.75
C SER A 153 0.77 -0.33 -2.39
N VAL A 154 -0.34 0.38 -2.57
CA VAL A 154 -0.36 1.75 -3.13
C VAL A 154 0.30 2.72 -2.16
N ASN A 155 0.00 2.62 -0.87
CA ASN A 155 0.65 3.43 0.15
C ASN A 155 2.17 3.20 0.20
N LEU A 156 2.63 1.95 0.07
CA LEU A 156 4.06 1.62 0.08
C LEU A 156 4.83 2.23 -1.10
N ILE A 157 4.20 2.42 -2.26
CA ILE A 157 4.80 3.18 -3.36
C ILE A 157 5.18 4.57 -2.87
N PHE A 158 4.21 5.31 -2.33
CA PHE A 158 4.40 6.70 -1.96
C PHE A 158 5.29 6.84 -0.72
N LEU A 159 5.18 5.94 0.26
CA LEU A 159 6.05 5.90 1.43
C LEU A 159 7.52 5.71 1.01
N ALA A 160 7.81 4.65 0.27
CA ALA A 160 9.18 4.34 -0.16
C ALA A 160 9.73 5.42 -1.12
N TRP A 161 8.88 5.96 -1.99
CA TRP A 161 9.28 7.01 -2.92
C TRP A 161 9.57 8.34 -2.20
N THR A 162 8.76 8.73 -1.22
CA THR A 162 9.03 9.90 -0.38
C THR A 162 10.40 9.76 0.31
N LEU A 163 10.67 8.62 0.95
CA LEU A 163 11.97 8.36 1.58
C LEU A 163 13.13 8.38 0.58
N TYR A 164 12.93 7.80 -0.61
CA TYR A 164 13.93 7.84 -1.69
C TYR A 164 14.24 9.28 -2.12
N LEU A 165 13.21 10.11 -2.29
CA LEU A 165 13.38 11.51 -2.69
C LEU A 165 14.05 12.35 -1.59
N MET A 166 13.78 12.06 -0.30
CA MET A 166 14.51 12.67 0.82
C MET A 166 16.01 12.34 0.76
N VAL A 167 16.36 11.06 0.62
CA VAL A 167 17.76 10.61 0.50
C VAL A 167 18.47 11.26 -0.70
N ARG A 168 17.73 11.51 -1.79
CA ARG A 168 18.24 12.15 -3.01
C ARG A 168 18.16 13.68 -3.01
N ALA A 169 17.71 14.30 -1.93
CA ALA A 169 17.48 15.75 -1.81
C ALA A 169 16.61 16.34 -2.94
N ARG A 170 15.60 15.58 -3.43
CA ARG A 170 14.70 15.99 -4.51
C ARG A 170 13.41 16.59 -3.98
N TYR A 171 13.51 17.69 -3.26
CA TYR A 171 12.39 18.27 -2.47
C TYR A 171 11.18 18.71 -3.30
N LEU A 172 11.37 19.22 -4.53
CA LEU A 172 10.26 19.61 -5.40
C LEU A 172 9.36 18.44 -5.80
N LEU A 173 9.96 17.27 -6.06
CA LEU A 173 9.21 16.05 -6.37
C LEU A 173 8.62 15.38 -5.12
N LEU A 174 9.21 15.64 -3.96
CA LEU A 174 8.75 15.09 -2.69
C LEU A 174 7.35 15.60 -2.33
N LEU A 175 7.04 16.88 -2.57
CA LEU A 175 5.74 17.47 -2.20
C LEU A 175 4.53 16.72 -2.81
N PRO A 176 4.43 16.54 -4.14
CA PRO A 176 3.28 15.81 -4.71
C PRO A 176 3.25 14.34 -4.31
N VAL A 177 4.40 13.69 -4.13
CA VAL A 177 4.45 12.28 -3.71
C VAL A 177 3.99 12.13 -2.27
N ALA A 178 4.41 13.03 -1.35
CA ALA A 178 3.94 13.03 0.02
C ALA A 178 2.43 13.35 0.11
N ALA A 179 1.91 14.25 -0.73
CA ALA A 179 0.48 14.52 -0.80
C ALA A 179 -0.33 13.27 -1.22
N LEU A 180 0.15 12.50 -2.19
CA LEU A 180 -0.47 11.22 -2.58
C LEU A 180 -0.37 10.17 -1.46
N ALA A 181 0.72 10.16 -0.69
CA ALA A 181 0.81 9.33 0.51
C ALA A 181 -0.28 9.68 1.53
N CYS A 182 -0.54 10.98 1.76
CA CYS A 182 -1.62 11.44 2.64
C CYS A 182 -3.02 11.01 2.16
N LEU A 183 -3.22 10.88 0.85
CA LEU A 183 -4.50 10.42 0.28
C LEU A 183 -4.64 8.89 0.27
N SER A 184 -3.57 8.16 0.57
CA SER A 184 -3.56 6.69 0.54
C SER A 184 -3.83 6.06 1.90
N ARG A 185 -3.22 6.58 2.98
CA ARG A 185 -3.37 6.09 4.37
C ARG A 185 -2.97 7.16 5.40
N PRO A 186 -3.40 7.02 6.67
CA PRO A 186 -3.07 7.96 7.75
C PRO A 186 -1.56 8.20 7.94
N VAL A 187 -0.72 7.20 7.62
CA VAL A 187 0.75 7.28 7.74
C VAL A 187 1.37 8.35 6.83
N GLY A 188 0.65 8.82 5.82
CA GLY A 188 1.10 9.93 4.98
C GLY A 188 1.30 11.23 5.74
N VAL A 189 0.46 11.50 6.76
CA VAL A 189 0.56 12.74 7.56
C VAL A 189 1.88 12.83 8.34
N PRO A 190 2.24 11.86 9.22
CA PRO A 190 3.54 11.89 9.91
C PRO A 190 4.72 11.79 8.94
N LEU A 191 4.58 11.10 7.80
CA LEU A 191 5.61 11.07 6.76
C LEU A 191 5.85 12.47 6.17
N GLY A 192 4.78 13.20 5.84
CA GLY A 192 4.87 14.57 5.34
C GLY A 192 5.51 15.51 6.36
N ALA A 193 5.16 15.39 7.65
CA ALA A 193 5.77 16.16 8.73
C ALA A 193 7.27 15.85 8.88
N ALA A 194 7.65 14.57 8.83
CA ALA A 194 9.07 14.15 8.89
C ALA A 194 9.87 14.69 7.69
N ALA A 195 9.29 14.63 6.49
CA ALA A 195 9.93 15.15 5.28
C ALA A 195 10.11 16.68 5.33
N GLY A 196 9.11 17.40 5.82
CA GLY A 196 9.19 18.86 6.02
C GLY A 196 10.25 19.25 7.06
N LEU A 197 10.28 18.55 8.20
CA LEU A 197 11.30 18.76 9.24
C LEU A 197 12.72 18.46 8.71
N TRP A 198 12.88 17.37 7.97
CA TRP A 198 14.16 17.03 7.34
C TRP A 198 14.63 18.10 6.38
N TRP A 199 13.75 18.57 5.49
CA TRP A 199 14.05 19.67 4.58
C TRP A 199 14.49 20.94 5.33
N PHE A 200 13.75 21.30 6.40
CA PHE A 200 14.09 22.47 7.24
C PHE A 200 15.47 22.32 7.91
N ILE A 201 15.80 21.16 8.45
CA ILE A 201 17.11 20.88 9.04
C ILE A 201 18.21 21.05 7.98
N CYS A 202 18.06 20.46 6.79
CA CYS A 202 19.03 20.63 5.72
C CYS A 202 19.21 22.11 5.33
N LEU A 203 18.11 22.87 5.28
CA LEU A 203 18.16 24.30 4.93
C LEU A 203 18.99 25.13 5.94
N ILE A 204 18.90 24.82 7.23
CA ILE A 204 19.63 25.56 8.27
C ILE A 204 21.07 25.05 8.47
N THR A 205 21.37 23.82 8.08
CA THR A 205 22.73 23.25 8.20
C THR A 205 23.60 23.55 6.98
N ASP A 206 22.99 23.84 5.83
CA ASP A 206 23.68 24.23 4.60
C ASP A 206 23.91 25.76 4.50
N MET A 207 23.44 26.54 5.49
CA MET A 207 23.71 27.98 5.66
C MET A 207 24.89 28.22 6.59
#